data_352e05ba089dad58ed65913932f886eb
#
_entry.id   352e05ba089dad58ed65913932f886eb
#
_cell.length_a   1.000
_cell.length_b   1.000
_cell.length_c   1.000
_cell.angle_alpha   90.00
_cell.angle_beta   90.00
_cell.angle_gamma   90.00
#
_symmetry.space_group_name_H-M   'P 1'
#
loop_
_entity.id
_entity.type
_entity.pdbx_description
1 polymer ?
#
loop_
_entity_poly.entity_id
_entity_poly.type
_entity_poly.pdbx_seq_one_letter_code
_entity_poly.pdbx_strand_id
1 'polypeptide(L)'
;VDIERAMLFGMRGSQGGIQYTEGIVGNILVNGTATTDGSIGSYSEGVPYLASYATSELTYDGLLSAFETMYDPARGGSSAKLCLASLPVVSHFNKISGFAEGSMTASKSQYNFERSQGSFGHKVMKIETVHGDCSIVKEPLFRNNASGHMCFVDLDHVSYRPLVGNGVNRDTSIMTNVQAADEDLRKDMILTEAGLEVSLP
;
A
#
# COMPACT_ATOMS: atom_id res chain seq x y z
N VAL A 1 -2.51 -9.32 -12.15
CA VAL A 1 -2.92 -7.89 -12.30
C VAL A 1 -4.31 -7.66 -11.71
N ASP A 2 -5.34 -8.47 -12.07
CA ASP A 2 -6.71 -8.21 -11.59
C ASP A 2 -6.88 -8.51 -10.10
N ILE A 3 -6.27 -9.58 -9.60
CA ILE A 3 -6.26 -9.91 -8.18
C ILE A 3 -5.49 -8.86 -7.39
N GLU A 4 -4.30 -8.47 -7.83
CA GLU A 4 -3.52 -7.39 -7.21
C GLU A 4 -4.30 -6.08 -7.16
N ARG A 5 -4.98 -5.76 -8.27
CA ARG A 5 -5.81 -4.56 -8.36
C ARG A 5 -6.98 -4.60 -7.38
N ALA A 6 -7.62 -5.77 -7.23
CA ALA A 6 -8.68 -5.95 -6.24
C ALA A 6 -8.16 -5.85 -4.81
N MET A 7 -6.97 -6.38 -4.52
CA MET A 7 -6.34 -6.29 -3.19
C MET A 7 -5.86 -4.86 -2.86
N LEU A 8 -5.53 -4.04 -3.85
CA LEU A 8 -5.13 -2.66 -3.61
C LEU A 8 -6.31 -1.70 -3.59
N PHE A 9 -7.19 -1.76 -4.59
CA PHE A 9 -8.24 -0.75 -4.83
C PHE A 9 -9.64 -1.29 -4.67
N GLY A 10 -9.82 -2.55 -4.30
CA GLY A 10 -11.13 -3.16 -4.15
C GLY A 10 -12.01 -2.37 -3.18
N MET A 11 -13.29 -2.24 -3.53
CA MET A 11 -14.31 -1.70 -2.65
C MET A 11 -15.20 -2.84 -2.20
N ARG A 12 -15.47 -2.91 -0.91
CA ARG A 12 -16.35 -3.94 -0.36
C ARG A 12 -17.75 -3.82 -0.96
N GLY A 13 -18.25 -4.92 -1.47
CA GLY A 13 -19.58 -4.94 -2.10
C GLY A 13 -20.01 -6.33 -2.53
N SER A 14 -21.20 -6.40 -3.08
CA SER A 14 -21.74 -7.61 -3.68
C SER A 14 -22.47 -7.27 -4.98
N GLN A 15 -22.13 -7.97 -6.04
CA GLN A 15 -22.80 -7.82 -7.33
C GLN A 15 -23.01 -9.19 -7.97
N GLY A 16 -24.24 -9.50 -8.33
CA GLY A 16 -24.56 -10.77 -8.98
C GLY A 16 -24.25 -12.01 -8.15
N GLY A 17 -24.29 -11.93 -6.81
CA GLY A 17 -23.94 -13.03 -5.91
C GLY A 17 -22.44 -13.18 -5.64
N ILE A 18 -21.60 -12.37 -6.28
CA ILE A 18 -20.15 -12.34 -6.05
C ILE A 18 -19.86 -11.30 -4.97
N GLN A 19 -19.12 -11.70 -3.95
CA GLN A 19 -18.62 -10.81 -2.91
C GLN A 19 -17.27 -10.24 -3.33
N TYR A 20 -17.09 -8.94 -3.15
CA TYR A 20 -15.82 -8.26 -3.39
C TYR A 20 -15.14 -7.93 -2.07
N THR A 21 -13.84 -8.17 -2.01
CA THR A 21 -13.00 -7.80 -0.86
C THR A 21 -12.68 -6.32 -0.88
N GLU A 22 -12.53 -5.75 0.29
CA GLU A 22 -11.98 -4.40 0.44
C GLU A 22 -10.45 -4.45 0.33
N GLY A 23 -9.91 -3.62 -0.55
CA GLY A 23 -8.47 -3.48 -0.75
C GLY A 23 -7.86 -2.51 0.27
N ILE A 24 -6.53 -2.47 0.33
CA ILE A 24 -5.79 -1.60 1.26
C ILE A 24 -6.16 -0.14 1.06
N VAL A 25 -6.07 0.37 -0.17
CA VAL A 25 -6.41 1.76 -0.50
C VAL A 25 -7.91 2.00 -0.34
N GLY A 26 -8.74 1.00 -0.69
CA GLY A 26 -10.19 1.05 -0.49
C GLY A 26 -10.55 1.27 0.99
N ASN A 27 -9.92 0.50 1.88
CA ASN A 27 -10.11 0.62 3.32
C ASN A 27 -9.72 2.01 3.84
N ILE A 28 -8.55 2.53 3.42
CA ILE A 28 -8.10 3.86 3.81
C ILE A 28 -9.07 4.95 3.33
N LEU A 29 -9.57 4.85 2.10
CA LEU A 29 -10.48 5.86 1.55
C LEU A 29 -11.88 5.83 2.19
N VAL A 30 -12.36 4.66 2.56
CA VAL A 30 -13.70 4.50 3.16
C VAL A 30 -13.69 4.86 4.65
N ASN A 31 -12.66 4.43 5.36
CA ASN A 31 -12.60 4.55 6.82
C ASN A 31 -11.68 5.69 7.30
N GLY A 32 -10.87 6.26 6.40
CA GLY A 32 -9.92 7.31 6.74
C GLY A 32 -10.56 8.68 6.91
N THR A 33 -10.03 9.46 7.85
CA THR A 33 -10.38 10.87 8.00
C THR A 33 -9.41 11.71 7.16
N ALA A 34 -9.95 12.34 6.11
CA ALA A 34 -9.17 13.21 5.23
C ALA A 34 -8.89 14.57 5.88
N THR A 35 -7.65 15.04 5.72
CA THR A 35 -7.27 16.43 5.95
C THR A 35 -6.88 17.08 4.63
N THR A 36 -7.36 18.31 4.39
CA THR A 36 -7.22 18.97 3.08
C THR A 36 -6.03 19.91 2.97
N ASP A 37 -5.35 20.19 4.06
CA ASP A 37 -4.32 21.25 4.16
C ASP A 37 -2.94 20.76 4.59
N GLY A 38 -2.71 19.43 4.52
CA GLY A 38 -1.48 18.83 5.03
C GLY A 38 -1.37 18.83 6.55
N SER A 39 -2.34 19.43 7.25
CA SER A 39 -2.40 19.31 8.71
C SER A 39 -2.79 17.90 9.10
N ILE A 40 -2.14 17.40 10.15
CA ILE A 40 -2.47 16.12 10.74
C ILE A 40 -3.82 16.28 11.43
N GLY A 41 -4.86 15.62 10.91
CA GLY A 41 -6.17 15.60 11.53
C GLY A 41 -6.09 15.00 12.94
N SER A 42 -7.08 15.32 13.77
CA SER A 42 -7.16 14.73 15.11
C SER A 42 -7.12 13.22 15.02
N TYR A 43 -6.21 12.61 15.75
CA TYR A 43 -6.11 11.16 15.85
C TYR A 43 -7.41 10.58 16.43
N SER A 44 -7.92 9.58 15.76
CA SER A 44 -8.96 8.70 16.29
C SER A 44 -8.47 7.27 16.23
N GLU A 45 -8.52 6.57 17.35
CA GLU A 45 -8.09 5.18 17.43
C GLU A 45 -8.89 4.31 16.46
N GLY A 46 -8.20 3.45 15.71
CA GLY A 46 -8.81 2.56 14.73
C GLY A 46 -9.24 3.20 13.41
N VAL A 47 -8.85 4.45 13.15
CA VAL A 47 -9.15 5.15 11.90
C VAL A 47 -7.87 5.32 11.08
N PRO A 48 -7.83 4.88 9.80
CA PRO A 48 -6.69 5.11 8.93
C PRO A 48 -6.42 6.60 8.75
N TYR A 49 -5.15 6.94 8.64
CA TYR A 49 -4.71 8.31 8.40
C TYR A 49 -4.67 8.61 6.91
N LEU A 50 -5.34 9.65 6.49
CA LEU A 50 -5.33 10.15 5.11
C LEU A 50 -4.92 11.62 5.10
N ALA A 51 -3.83 11.94 4.41
CA ALA A 51 -3.35 13.30 4.23
C ALA A 51 -3.24 13.65 2.74
N SER A 52 -3.54 14.89 2.41
CA SER A 52 -3.38 15.45 1.07
C SER A 52 -2.34 16.57 1.12
N TYR A 53 -1.32 16.46 0.28
CA TYR A 53 -0.28 17.47 0.12
C TYR A 53 -0.26 17.97 -1.33
N ALA A 54 -0.11 19.27 -1.53
CA ALA A 54 0.28 19.77 -2.84
C ALA A 54 1.71 19.30 -3.17
N THR A 55 2.03 19.13 -4.44
CA THR A 55 3.33 18.59 -4.89
C THR A 55 4.53 19.42 -4.36
N SER A 56 4.33 20.72 -4.15
CA SER A 56 5.35 21.63 -3.60
C SER A 56 5.45 21.58 -2.07
N GLU A 57 4.48 20.98 -1.39
CA GLU A 57 4.36 20.99 0.07
C GLU A 57 4.86 19.70 0.71
N LEU A 58 5.02 18.63 -0.06
CA LEU A 58 5.64 17.42 0.44
C LEU A 58 7.15 17.63 0.55
N THR A 59 7.53 18.22 1.67
CA THR A 59 8.93 18.43 2.08
C THR A 59 9.37 17.30 2.99
N TYR A 60 10.67 17.26 3.31
CA TYR A 60 11.18 16.32 4.30
C TYR A 60 10.56 16.53 5.68
N ASP A 61 10.34 17.77 6.09
CA ASP A 61 9.72 18.09 7.39
C ASP A 61 8.26 17.63 7.44
N GLY A 62 7.51 17.80 6.34
CA GLY A 62 6.16 17.28 6.23
C GLY A 62 6.11 15.75 6.30
N LEU A 63 7.07 15.07 5.67
CA LEU A 63 7.21 13.63 5.75
C LEU A 63 7.57 13.15 7.17
N LEU A 64 8.45 13.87 7.85
CA LEU A 64 8.86 13.56 9.23
C LEU A 64 7.68 13.70 10.19
N SER A 65 6.86 14.74 10.03
CA SER A 65 5.63 14.93 10.82
C SER A 65 4.60 13.81 10.57
N ALA A 66 4.49 13.35 9.32
CA ALA A 66 3.66 12.19 9.01
C ALA A 66 4.20 10.91 9.67
N PHE A 67 5.52 10.74 9.70
CA PHE A 67 6.16 9.60 10.37
C PHE A 67 5.96 9.64 11.89
N GLU A 68 6.05 10.79 12.53
CA GLU A 68 5.75 10.94 13.95
C GLU A 68 4.36 10.41 14.28
N THR A 69 3.37 10.77 13.47
CA THR A 69 2.00 10.28 13.64
C THR A 69 1.87 8.78 13.35
N MET A 70 2.54 8.30 12.31
CA MET A 70 2.40 6.93 11.81
C MET A 70 3.12 5.89 12.69
N TYR A 71 4.20 6.29 13.37
CA TYR A 71 4.98 5.45 14.28
C TYR A 71 4.63 5.68 15.75
N ASP A 72 3.54 6.37 16.05
CA ASP A 72 3.08 6.56 17.43
C ASP A 72 2.78 5.18 18.07
N PRO A 73 3.43 4.83 19.19
CA PRO A 73 3.21 3.56 19.88
C PRO A 73 1.75 3.33 20.30
N ALA A 74 0.98 4.39 20.49
CA ALA A 74 -0.45 4.30 20.82
C ALA A 74 -1.27 3.67 19.66
N ARG A 75 -0.74 3.68 18.44
CA ARG A 75 -1.37 3.06 17.27
C ARG A 75 -1.02 1.58 17.07
N GLY A 76 -0.14 1.03 17.90
CA GLY A 76 0.15 -0.40 17.96
C GLY A 76 0.89 -0.97 16.74
N GLY A 77 1.48 -0.17 15.90
CA GLY A 77 2.18 -0.62 14.70
C GLY A 77 3.63 -1.04 14.93
N SER A 78 4.21 -1.73 13.94
CA SER A 78 5.64 -2.07 13.94
C SER A 78 6.52 -0.85 13.65
N SER A 79 7.79 -0.92 14.05
CA SER A 79 8.80 0.10 13.75
C SER A 79 9.27 0.09 12.28
N ALA A 80 8.81 -0.87 11.47
CA ALA A 80 9.14 -0.99 10.06
C ALA A 80 7.87 -1.01 9.23
N LYS A 81 7.75 -0.11 8.26
CA LYS A 81 6.58 -0.01 7.38
C LYS A 81 6.97 -0.10 5.92
N LEU A 82 6.05 -0.61 5.11
CA LEU A 82 6.15 -0.63 3.66
C LEU A 82 5.39 0.56 3.07
N CYS A 83 6.06 1.34 2.23
CA CYS A 83 5.43 2.38 1.44
C CYS A 83 5.30 1.93 -0.02
N LEU A 84 4.08 1.77 -0.48
CA LEU A 84 3.75 1.60 -1.89
C LEU A 84 3.57 2.98 -2.51
N ALA A 85 4.40 3.34 -3.47
CA ALA A 85 4.40 4.68 -4.04
C ALA A 85 4.31 4.68 -5.56
N SER A 86 3.59 5.66 -6.11
CA SER A 86 3.55 5.91 -7.55
C SER A 86 4.91 6.41 -8.07
N LEU A 87 5.13 6.27 -9.36
CA LEU A 87 6.37 6.70 -10.01
C LEU A 87 6.71 8.19 -9.80
N PRO A 88 5.76 9.15 -9.92
CA PRO A 88 6.01 10.56 -9.63
C PRO A 88 6.44 10.81 -8.18
N VAL A 89 5.83 10.12 -7.23
CA VAL A 89 6.17 10.23 -5.80
C VAL A 89 7.58 9.72 -5.53
N VAL A 90 7.95 8.55 -6.08
CA VAL A 90 9.32 8.02 -5.97
C VAL A 90 10.33 8.99 -6.58
N SER A 91 9.99 9.61 -7.71
CA SER A 91 10.86 10.63 -8.33
C SER A 91 10.99 11.87 -7.46
N HIS A 92 9.93 12.25 -6.75
CA HIS A 92 9.97 13.37 -5.79
C HIS A 92 10.87 13.06 -4.58
N PHE A 93 10.78 11.87 -4.03
CA PHE A 93 11.69 11.42 -2.96
C PHE A 93 13.16 11.44 -3.41
N ASN A 94 13.45 11.02 -4.64
CA ASN A 94 14.81 11.14 -5.19
C ASN A 94 15.28 12.59 -5.30
N LYS A 95 14.38 13.53 -5.59
CA LYS A 95 14.72 14.96 -5.64
C LYS A 95 14.98 15.51 -4.24
N ILE A 96 14.16 15.17 -3.26
CA ILE A 96 14.37 15.58 -1.86
C ILE A 96 15.74 15.06 -1.38
N SER A 97 16.07 13.80 -1.62
CA SER A 97 17.37 13.23 -1.25
C SER A 97 18.55 13.86 -2.00
N GLY A 98 18.36 14.16 -3.29
CA GLY A 98 19.38 14.79 -4.13
C GLY A 98 19.62 16.28 -3.82
N PHE A 99 18.60 17.00 -3.39
CA PHE A 99 18.75 18.39 -2.95
C PHE A 99 19.61 18.51 -1.70
N ALA A 100 19.50 17.55 -0.80
CA ALA A 100 20.38 17.48 0.37
C ALA A 100 21.86 17.28 -0.02
N GLU A 101 22.11 16.64 -1.15
CA GLU A 101 23.46 16.39 -1.68
C GLU A 101 24.06 17.61 -2.42
N GLY A 102 23.21 18.47 -3.01
CA GLY A 102 23.61 19.63 -3.82
C GLY A 102 23.76 20.96 -3.06
N SER A 103 23.27 21.04 -1.83
CA SER A 103 23.40 22.24 -1.02
C SER A 103 24.79 22.27 -0.36
N MET A 104 25.64 23.16 -0.82
CA MET A 104 27.01 23.38 -0.29
C MET A 104 27.08 23.76 1.21
N THR A 105 25.93 23.92 1.88
CA THR A 105 25.85 24.38 3.26
C THR A 105 25.08 23.40 4.18
N ALA A 106 24.44 22.39 3.64
CA ALA A 106 23.74 21.41 4.45
C ALA A 106 24.69 20.25 4.78
N SER A 107 24.88 19.98 6.03
CA SER A 107 25.57 18.79 6.51
C SER A 107 24.92 17.55 5.88
N LYS A 108 25.69 16.78 5.15
CA LYS A 108 25.27 15.52 4.50
C LYS A 108 24.65 14.47 5.45
N SER A 109 24.58 14.78 6.73
CA SER A 109 24.17 13.86 7.80
C SER A 109 22.69 13.93 8.18
N GLN A 110 21.89 14.82 7.58
CA GLN A 110 20.51 15.00 7.99
C GLN A 110 19.52 14.04 7.33
N TYR A 111 19.85 13.43 6.18
CA TYR A 111 18.91 12.63 5.40
C TYR A 111 19.51 11.26 5.09
N ASN A 112 19.04 10.26 5.76
CA ASN A 112 19.53 8.90 5.61
C ASN A 112 18.63 8.12 4.64
N PHE A 113 18.88 8.31 3.33
CA PHE A 113 18.21 7.57 2.28
C PHE A 113 19.18 6.53 1.73
N GLU A 114 18.92 5.28 2.00
CA GLU A 114 19.67 4.17 1.44
C GLU A 114 18.94 3.50 0.28
N ARG A 115 19.69 3.17 -0.76
CA ARG A 115 19.19 2.35 -1.86
C ARG A 115 19.59 0.91 -1.62
N SER A 116 18.60 0.08 -1.33
CA SER A 116 18.80 -1.36 -1.17
C SER A 116 18.19 -2.12 -2.34
N GLN A 117 18.78 -3.24 -2.69
CA GLN A 117 18.23 -4.16 -3.67
C GLN A 117 17.57 -5.31 -2.91
N GLY A 118 16.24 -5.45 -3.08
CA GLY A 118 15.51 -6.57 -2.52
C GLY A 118 15.92 -7.91 -3.15
N SER A 119 15.65 -9.00 -2.45
CA SER A 119 16.08 -10.36 -2.84
C SER A 119 15.51 -10.87 -4.18
N PHE A 120 14.55 -10.17 -4.77
CA PHE A 120 13.95 -10.50 -6.07
C PHE A 120 14.20 -9.44 -7.15
N GLY A 121 15.28 -8.66 -7.04
CA GLY A 121 15.62 -7.66 -8.06
C GLY A 121 14.80 -6.37 -8.01
N HIS A 122 13.90 -6.21 -7.05
CA HIS A 122 13.22 -4.94 -6.82
C HIS A 122 14.16 -3.93 -6.16
N LYS A 123 14.24 -2.73 -6.73
CA LYS A 123 14.96 -1.64 -6.08
C LYS A 123 14.06 -1.04 -5.01
N VAL A 124 14.51 -1.11 -3.78
CA VAL A 124 13.85 -0.54 -2.61
C VAL A 124 14.64 0.68 -2.16
N MET A 125 13.95 1.77 -1.89
CA MET A 125 14.53 2.93 -1.22
C MET A 125 14.16 2.81 0.25
N LYS A 126 15.15 2.79 1.13
CA LYS A 126 14.95 2.78 2.57
C LYS A 126 15.14 4.18 3.14
N ILE A 127 14.20 4.62 3.95
CA ILE A 127 14.30 5.83 4.75
C ILE A 127 14.37 5.40 6.20
N GLU A 128 15.47 5.76 6.86
CA GLU A 128 15.65 5.53 8.28
C GLU A 128 15.45 6.86 9.01
N THR A 129 14.57 6.85 9.98
CA THR A 129 14.27 8.01 10.82
C THR A 129 14.34 7.64 12.29
N VAL A 130 14.34 8.66 13.16
CA VAL A 130 14.29 8.47 14.63
C VAL A 130 13.01 7.72 15.07
N HIS A 131 11.95 7.80 14.26
CA HIS A 131 10.65 7.21 14.56
C HIS A 131 10.56 5.74 14.12
N GLY A 132 11.27 5.39 13.05
CA GLY A 132 11.26 4.04 12.49
C GLY A 132 11.76 3.98 11.05
N ASP A 133 11.74 2.80 10.49
CA ASP A 133 12.23 2.48 9.17
C ASP A 133 11.07 2.39 8.16
N CYS A 134 11.24 2.99 7.00
CA CYS A 134 10.28 2.89 5.91
C CYS A 134 10.96 2.38 4.64
N SER A 135 10.41 1.31 4.08
CA SER A 135 10.84 0.75 2.79
C SER A 135 9.90 1.21 1.69
N ILE A 136 10.39 2.00 0.73
CA ILE A 136 9.61 2.52 -0.37
C ILE A 136 9.78 1.63 -1.59
N VAL A 137 8.67 1.11 -2.09
CA VAL A 137 8.59 0.29 -3.30
C VAL A 137 7.71 0.98 -4.34
N LYS A 138 8.18 0.97 -5.57
CA LYS A 138 7.38 1.46 -6.69
C LYS A 138 6.23 0.50 -6.99
N GLU A 139 4.98 1.00 -6.94
CA GLU A 139 3.79 0.26 -7.29
C GLU A 139 3.30 0.64 -8.70
N PRO A 140 3.42 -0.27 -9.69
CA PRO A 140 3.04 0.03 -11.06
C PRO A 140 1.54 0.27 -11.27
N LEU A 141 0.69 -0.19 -10.35
CA LEU A 141 -0.76 -0.02 -10.43
C LEU A 141 -1.23 1.38 -10.01
N PHE A 142 -0.37 2.16 -9.35
CA PHE A 142 -0.65 3.57 -9.05
C PHE A 142 -0.46 4.44 -10.28
N ARG A 143 -1.45 4.40 -11.19
CA ARG A 143 -1.49 5.14 -12.46
C ARG A 143 -2.77 5.96 -12.57
N ASN A 144 -2.80 6.85 -13.55
CA ASN A 144 -3.94 7.71 -13.84
C ASN A 144 -4.38 8.49 -12.59
N ASN A 145 -5.59 8.26 -12.10
CA ASN A 145 -6.12 8.95 -10.93
C ASN A 145 -5.33 8.70 -9.65
N ALA A 146 -4.60 7.57 -9.56
CA ALA A 146 -3.75 7.24 -8.42
C ALA A 146 -2.28 7.65 -8.63
N SER A 147 -1.94 8.41 -9.68
CA SER A 147 -0.54 8.76 -10.02
C SER A 147 0.05 9.76 -9.05
N GLY A 148 -0.44 10.24 -8.07
CA GLY A 148 0.13 11.07 -7.02
C GLY A 148 0.06 10.42 -5.64
N HIS A 149 -0.36 9.16 -5.58
CA HIS A 149 -0.65 8.50 -4.32
C HIS A 149 0.55 7.71 -3.81
N MET A 150 0.64 7.64 -2.52
CA MET A 150 1.47 6.71 -1.76
C MET A 150 0.62 6.13 -0.62
N CYS A 151 0.93 4.89 -0.25
CA CYS A 151 0.23 4.19 0.81
C CYS A 151 1.26 3.53 1.73
N PHE A 152 1.20 3.85 3.01
CA PHE A 152 2.01 3.22 4.03
C PHE A 152 1.22 2.05 4.64
N VAL A 153 1.85 0.90 4.69
CA VAL A 153 1.23 -0.33 5.14
C VAL A 153 2.12 -1.00 6.19
N ASP A 154 1.51 -1.42 7.26
CA ASP A 154 2.12 -2.32 8.22
C ASP A 154 1.79 -3.76 7.84
N LEU A 155 2.79 -4.49 7.38
CA LEU A 155 2.60 -5.86 6.88
C LEU A 155 2.22 -6.86 7.99
N ASP A 156 2.51 -6.55 9.24
CA ASP A 156 2.14 -7.41 10.36
C ASP A 156 0.62 -7.42 10.60
N HIS A 157 -0.07 -6.38 10.11
CA HIS A 157 -1.50 -6.19 10.26
C HIS A 157 -2.31 -6.45 8.98
N VAL A 158 -1.66 -6.88 7.90
CA VAL A 158 -2.32 -7.20 6.64
C VAL A 158 -2.10 -8.66 6.29
N SER A 159 -3.18 -9.40 6.18
CA SER A 159 -3.14 -10.85 5.91
C SER A 159 -3.98 -11.21 4.69
N TYR A 160 -3.43 -12.07 3.85
CA TYR A 160 -4.17 -12.73 2.78
C TYR A 160 -4.97 -13.89 3.34
N ARG A 161 -6.27 -13.90 3.12
CA ARG A 161 -7.20 -14.92 3.63
C ARG A 161 -7.90 -15.65 2.49
N PRO A 162 -7.43 -16.84 2.12
CA PRO A 162 -8.17 -17.71 1.21
C PRO A 162 -9.45 -18.25 1.87
N LEU A 163 -10.49 -18.45 1.08
CA LEU A 163 -11.72 -19.06 1.58
C LEU A 163 -11.48 -20.53 1.84
N VAL A 164 -11.59 -20.91 3.11
CA VAL A 164 -11.50 -22.31 3.55
C VAL A 164 -12.86 -22.74 4.09
N GLY A 165 -13.46 -23.76 3.50
CA GLY A 165 -14.76 -24.29 3.93
C GLY A 165 -14.91 -25.78 3.61
N ASN A 166 -15.57 -26.53 4.48
CA ASN A 166 -15.84 -27.97 4.33
C ASN A 166 -14.59 -28.81 3.99
N GLY A 167 -13.43 -28.47 4.55
CA GLY A 167 -12.17 -29.17 4.27
C GLY A 167 -11.54 -28.87 2.90
N VAL A 168 -12.11 -27.95 2.11
CA VAL A 168 -11.58 -27.55 0.81
C VAL A 168 -10.99 -26.15 0.95
N ASN A 169 -9.72 -26.00 0.59
CA ASN A 169 -9.08 -24.69 0.42
C ASN A 169 -9.39 -24.18 -0.99
N ARG A 170 -10.09 -23.07 -1.10
CA ARG A 170 -10.48 -22.44 -2.36
C ARG A 170 -9.57 -21.29 -2.75
N ASP A 171 -8.33 -21.35 -2.34
CA ASP A 171 -7.29 -20.51 -2.94
C ASP A 171 -7.19 -20.79 -4.44
N THR A 172 -6.29 -20.18 -5.13
CA THR A 172 -6.19 -20.31 -6.59
C THR A 172 -6.17 -21.78 -7.03
N SER A 173 -7.22 -22.18 -7.74
CA SER A 173 -7.40 -23.53 -8.28
C SER A 173 -7.67 -23.47 -9.79
N ILE A 174 -7.19 -24.49 -10.50
CA ILE A 174 -7.45 -24.65 -11.93
C ILE A 174 -8.48 -25.78 -12.07
N MET A 175 -9.65 -25.43 -12.58
CA MET A 175 -10.69 -26.39 -12.96
C MET A 175 -10.57 -26.66 -14.45
N THR A 176 -10.33 -27.92 -14.81
CA THR A 176 -10.21 -28.35 -16.20
C THR A 176 -11.49 -29.00 -16.66
N ASN A 177 -11.80 -28.94 -17.96
CA ASN A 177 -12.96 -29.55 -18.58
C ASN A 177 -14.30 -29.07 -17.97
N VAL A 178 -14.48 -27.74 -17.89
CA VAL A 178 -15.70 -27.10 -17.34
C VAL A 178 -16.75 -26.82 -18.42
N GLN A 179 -16.55 -27.31 -19.65
CA GLN A 179 -17.51 -27.15 -20.75
C GLN A 179 -18.78 -27.95 -20.48
N ALA A 180 -19.88 -27.57 -21.14
CA ALA A 180 -21.11 -28.33 -21.14
C ALA A 180 -20.90 -29.65 -21.89
N ALA A 181 -21.67 -30.68 -21.52
CA ALA A 181 -21.49 -32.02 -22.05
C ALA A 181 -21.81 -32.16 -23.55
N ASP A 182 -22.47 -31.17 -24.13
CA ASP A 182 -22.84 -31.08 -25.55
C ASP A 182 -21.91 -30.17 -26.39
N GLU A 183 -20.87 -29.60 -25.74
CA GLU A 183 -19.89 -28.76 -26.43
C GLU A 183 -18.62 -29.55 -26.79
N ASP A 184 -18.27 -29.55 -28.10
CA ASP A 184 -17.00 -30.12 -28.58
C ASP A 184 -15.86 -29.06 -28.50
N LEU A 185 -15.58 -28.61 -27.28
CA LEU A 185 -14.48 -27.71 -26.99
C LEU A 185 -13.91 -27.99 -25.60
N ARG A 186 -12.68 -27.55 -25.35
CA ARG A 186 -12.08 -27.60 -24.01
C ARG A 186 -12.12 -26.22 -23.37
N LYS A 187 -12.73 -26.15 -22.21
CA LYS A 187 -12.82 -24.95 -21.38
C LYS A 187 -12.20 -25.22 -20.02
N ASP A 188 -11.16 -24.48 -19.70
CA ASP A 188 -10.52 -24.52 -18.40
C ASP A 188 -10.80 -23.19 -17.68
N MET A 189 -10.97 -23.22 -16.36
CA MET A 189 -11.27 -22.06 -15.55
C MET A 189 -10.28 -21.96 -14.38
N ILE A 190 -9.75 -20.77 -14.15
CA ILE A 190 -8.98 -20.45 -12.97
C ILE A 190 -9.91 -19.73 -12.00
N LEU A 191 -10.04 -20.26 -10.80
CA LEU A 191 -10.88 -19.71 -9.74
C LEU A 191 -9.99 -19.34 -8.55
N THR A 192 -10.16 -18.13 -8.05
CA THR A 192 -9.53 -17.67 -6.80
C THR A 192 -10.61 -17.09 -5.91
N GLU A 193 -10.75 -17.63 -4.73
CA GLU A 193 -11.68 -17.14 -3.70
C GLU A 193 -10.86 -16.75 -2.46
N ALA A 194 -10.50 -15.49 -2.38
CA ALA A 194 -9.70 -14.96 -1.29
C ALA A 194 -10.10 -13.52 -0.97
N GLY A 195 -9.79 -13.10 0.23
CA GLY A 195 -9.98 -11.75 0.71
C GLY A 195 -8.72 -11.20 1.38
N LEU A 196 -8.76 -9.93 1.67
CA LEU A 196 -7.76 -9.24 2.48
C LEU A 196 -8.34 -9.01 3.88
N GLU A 197 -7.56 -9.31 4.88
CA GLU A 197 -7.84 -8.96 6.27
C GLU A 197 -6.86 -7.87 6.70
N VAL A 198 -7.41 -6.76 7.17
CA VAL A 198 -6.64 -5.67 7.77
C VAL A 198 -7.05 -5.60 9.24
N SER A 199 -6.11 -5.84 10.13
CA SER A 199 -6.28 -5.70 11.57
C SER A 199 -5.57 -4.44 12.02
N LEU A 200 -6.20 -3.59 12.81
CA LEU A 200 -5.67 -2.29 13.25
C LEU A 200 -5.37 -1.35 12.06
N PRO A 201 -6.39 -0.79 11.45
CA PRO A 201 -6.21 0.20 10.39
C PRO A 201 -5.59 1.52 10.90
#